data_dac696d11cb6f91b39b953990385baf6
#
_entry.id   dac696d11cb6f91b39b953990385baf6
#
_cell.length_a   1.000
_cell.length_b   1.000
_cell.length_c   1.000
_cell.angle_alpha   90.00
_cell.angle_beta   90.00
_cell.angle_gamma   90.00
#
_symmetry.space_group_name_H-M   'P 1'
#
loop_
_entity.id
_entity.type
_entity.pdbx_description
1 polymer ?
#
loop_
_entity_poly.entity_id
_entity_poly.type
_entity_poly.pdbx_seq_one_letter_code
_entity_poly.pdbx_strand_id
1 'polypeptide(L)'
;MCIRDSGYDSYESELKMAALASLGLTMRDADRISYTFFFARNASDTYMRREGYDQEGHQLIGSNDVLHVYKLMTHQLSGVHEFGERWKLRWSGSWSGTSSDEPDRRQVMFLKNGDGSLSLFKLNQQETMRYFGTLDEKEWNAHVAADYLFGAGHKLTFGAACKDKSRDYTATRFYYDLDRLSPQIDDIYDTDGYLNFANVANGSLVIDRQQQPKDSYDAGNTIAAVYASVDLKPTERLLINAGLRLEMSKQWVDYANDQSIRQRRNLDKSDLFPALNLRYSLGERQQLRLALSRTVTRPSFIEMAPFLYQESYGSVQLRGNEELVNSYNYNVDLRYELLNRRGDMISVTGYYKFLDEPIERVQMLSGGAAVHTLSLIHIS
;
A
#
# COMPACT_ATOMS: atom_id res chain seq x y z
N MET A 1 -3.52 -19.95 13.95
CA MET A 1 -2.72 -21.07 14.49
C MET A 1 -1.26 -20.91 14.09
N CYS A 2 -0.28 -21.01 15.01
CA CYS A 2 1.14 -20.95 14.67
C CYS A 2 1.67 -22.38 14.49
N ILE A 3 2.10 -22.71 13.29
CA ILE A 3 2.85 -23.94 13.01
C ILE A 3 4.33 -23.63 13.32
N ARG A 4 4.98 -24.41 14.20
CA ARG A 4 6.40 -24.29 14.52
C ARG A 4 7.22 -25.21 13.62
N ASP A 5 8.48 -24.80 13.34
CA ASP A 5 9.47 -25.57 12.56
C ASP A 5 8.92 -26.00 11.18
N SER A 6 8.38 -25.04 10.45
CA SER A 6 7.70 -25.30 9.20
C SER A 6 8.65 -25.38 7.99
N GLY A 7 8.54 -26.47 7.23
CA GLY A 7 8.90 -26.46 5.82
C GLY A 7 7.90 -25.57 5.05
N TYR A 8 8.41 -24.80 4.10
CA TYR A 8 7.59 -23.91 3.27
C TYR A 8 8.02 -24.02 1.81
N ASP A 9 7.06 -24.38 0.96
CA ASP A 9 7.23 -24.41 -0.48
C ASP A 9 6.23 -23.44 -1.12
N SER A 10 6.67 -22.65 -2.10
CA SER A 10 5.82 -21.74 -2.85
C SER A 10 6.12 -21.86 -4.34
N TYR A 11 5.08 -22.01 -5.12
CA TYR A 11 5.11 -22.02 -6.58
C TYR A 11 4.25 -20.87 -7.07
N GLU A 12 4.83 -20.04 -7.93
CA GLU A 12 4.15 -18.86 -8.44
C GLU A 12 4.23 -18.81 -9.97
N SER A 13 3.10 -18.54 -10.60
CA SER A 13 2.99 -18.25 -12.03
C SER A 13 2.43 -16.85 -12.22
N GLU A 14 3.17 -15.98 -12.89
CA GLU A 14 2.76 -14.60 -13.11
C GLU A 14 2.53 -14.28 -14.58
N LEU A 15 1.44 -13.55 -14.85
CA LEU A 15 1.18 -12.92 -16.15
C LEU A 15 1.10 -11.40 -15.97
N LYS A 16 2.09 -10.70 -16.51
CA LYS A 16 2.19 -9.24 -16.48
C LYS A 16 1.92 -8.67 -17.88
N MET A 17 0.99 -7.72 -17.96
CA MET A 17 0.68 -6.99 -19.18
C MET A 17 0.70 -5.50 -18.87
N ALA A 18 1.32 -4.71 -19.75
CA ALA A 18 1.30 -3.26 -19.63
C ALA A 18 1.20 -2.62 -21.02
N ALA A 19 0.53 -1.49 -21.08
CA ALA A 19 0.42 -0.65 -22.27
C ALA A 19 0.61 0.81 -21.87
N LEU A 20 1.39 1.54 -22.65
CA LEU A 20 1.60 2.98 -22.53
C LEU A 20 1.36 3.64 -23.87
N ALA A 21 0.54 4.68 -23.89
CA ALA A 21 0.35 5.54 -25.04
C ALA A 21 0.48 7.00 -24.61
N SER A 22 1.23 7.79 -25.36
CA SER A 22 1.39 9.22 -25.10
C SER A 22 1.26 10.01 -26.39
N LEU A 23 0.46 11.09 -26.32
CA LEU A 23 0.27 12.04 -27.39
C LEU A 23 0.69 13.41 -26.90
N GLY A 24 1.53 14.10 -27.65
CA GLY A 24 1.98 15.46 -27.35
C GLY A 24 1.67 16.40 -28.49
N LEU A 25 1.07 17.54 -28.17
CA LEU A 25 0.84 18.63 -29.11
C LEU A 25 1.65 19.85 -28.66
N THR A 26 2.54 20.31 -29.53
CA THR A 26 3.27 21.57 -29.34
C THR A 26 2.68 22.59 -30.30
N MET A 27 2.14 23.69 -29.76
CA MET A 27 1.40 24.69 -30.55
C MET A 27 2.29 25.91 -30.88
N ARG A 28 3.24 26.23 -30.07
CA ARG A 28 4.27 27.27 -30.26
C ARG A 28 5.54 26.77 -29.59
N ASP A 29 6.65 27.46 -29.76
CA ASP A 29 7.95 26.98 -29.28
C ASP A 29 7.97 26.56 -27.79
N ALA A 30 6.98 26.98 -27.01
CA ALA A 30 6.92 26.76 -25.58
C ALA A 30 5.56 26.25 -25.04
N ASP A 31 4.52 26.20 -25.88
CA ASP A 31 3.19 25.74 -25.50
C ASP A 31 3.02 24.25 -25.83
N ARG A 32 2.91 23.43 -24.80
CA ARG A 32 2.76 21.98 -24.95
C ARG A 32 1.60 21.44 -24.13
N ILE A 33 0.78 20.60 -24.78
CA ILE A 33 -0.24 19.78 -24.12
C ILE A 33 0.13 18.31 -24.35
N SER A 34 0.04 17.49 -23.33
CA SER A 34 0.36 16.06 -23.40
C SER A 34 -0.74 15.25 -22.74
N TYR A 35 -1.18 14.21 -23.43
CA TYR A 35 -2.05 13.18 -22.89
C TYR A 35 -1.27 11.89 -22.78
N THR A 36 -1.39 11.20 -21.62
CA THR A 36 -0.78 9.91 -21.37
C THR A 36 -1.84 8.94 -20.85
N PHE A 37 -1.90 7.79 -21.47
CA PHE A 37 -2.66 6.63 -21.02
C PHE A 37 -1.70 5.56 -20.57
N PHE A 38 -1.96 4.97 -19.40
CA PHE A 38 -1.24 3.83 -18.89
C PHE A 38 -2.21 2.76 -18.42
N PHE A 39 -1.94 1.53 -18.78
CA PHE A 39 -2.65 0.35 -18.31
C PHE A 39 -1.63 -0.69 -17.86
N ALA A 40 -1.88 -1.31 -16.70
CA ALA A 40 -1.13 -2.46 -16.23
C ALA A 40 -2.09 -3.50 -15.63
N ARG A 41 -1.82 -4.76 -15.91
CA ARG A 41 -2.49 -5.91 -15.29
C ARG A 41 -1.43 -6.89 -14.83
N ASN A 42 -1.49 -7.30 -13.57
CA ASN A 42 -0.72 -8.41 -13.03
C ASN A 42 -1.68 -9.48 -12.54
N ALA A 43 -1.53 -10.70 -13.02
CA ALA A 43 -2.21 -11.87 -12.49
C ALA A 43 -1.14 -12.82 -11.96
N SER A 44 -1.19 -13.11 -10.67
CA SER A 44 -0.29 -14.04 -9.98
C SER A 44 -1.14 -15.18 -9.43
N ASP A 45 -0.81 -16.39 -9.86
CA ASP A 45 -1.38 -17.63 -9.39
C ASP A 45 -0.33 -18.31 -8.51
N THR A 46 -0.61 -18.42 -7.21
CA THR A 46 0.35 -18.86 -6.21
C THR A 46 -0.20 -20.03 -5.42
N TYR A 47 0.53 -21.12 -5.50
CA TYR A 47 0.31 -22.28 -4.65
C TYR A 47 1.36 -22.34 -3.54
N MET A 48 0.92 -22.48 -2.30
CA MET A 48 1.79 -22.51 -1.12
C MET A 48 1.50 -23.75 -0.27
N ARG A 49 2.55 -24.43 0.17
CA ARG A 49 2.49 -25.55 1.11
C ARG A 49 3.29 -25.19 2.36
N ARG A 50 2.73 -25.52 3.51
CA ARG A 50 3.43 -25.44 4.81
C ARG A 50 3.32 -26.75 5.55
N GLU A 51 4.38 -27.21 6.17
CA GLU A 51 4.39 -28.41 7.01
C GLU A 51 5.07 -28.10 8.35
N GLY A 52 4.53 -28.58 9.44
CA GLY A 52 5.10 -28.38 10.78
C GLY A 52 4.19 -28.90 11.88
N TYR A 53 4.44 -28.47 13.11
CA TYR A 53 3.72 -28.92 14.29
C TYR A 53 2.91 -27.77 14.90
N ASP A 54 1.71 -28.12 15.40
CA ASP A 54 0.96 -27.21 16.26
C ASP A 54 1.45 -27.26 17.71
N GLN A 55 0.78 -26.52 18.60
CA GLN A 55 1.13 -26.48 20.02
C GLN A 55 0.83 -27.78 20.77
N GLU A 56 -0.05 -28.60 20.22
CA GLU A 56 -0.48 -29.88 20.78
C GLU A 56 0.36 -31.06 20.25
N GLY A 57 1.28 -30.77 19.33
CA GLY A 57 2.19 -31.76 18.73
C GLY A 57 1.63 -32.49 17.51
N HIS A 58 0.49 -32.02 16.94
CA HIS A 58 -0.02 -32.57 15.70
C HIS A 58 0.87 -32.16 14.54
N GLN A 59 1.23 -33.10 13.68
CA GLN A 59 1.92 -32.78 12.43
C GLN A 59 0.90 -32.36 11.38
N LEU A 60 1.01 -31.11 10.93
CA LEU A 60 0.03 -30.49 10.03
C LEU A 60 0.68 -30.15 8.69
N ILE A 61 -0.10 -30.27 7.63
CA ILE A 61 0.22 -29.78 6.29
C ILE A 61 -0.88 -28.82 5.89
N GLY A 62 -0.52 -27.56 5.61
CA GLY A 62 -1.43 -26.56 5.08
C GLY A 62 -1.15 -26.31 3.60
N SER A 63 -2.21 -26.27 2.78
CA SER A 63 -2.15 -25.82 1.40
C SER A 63 -2.93 -24.52 1.24
N ASN A 64 -2.44 -23.64 0.40
CA ASN A 64 -3.14 -22.42 0.01
C ASN A 64 -2.92 -22.17 -1.47
N ASP A 65 -4.00 -22.04 -2.19
CA ASP A 65 -4.04 -21.73 -3.61
C ASP A 65 -4.77 -20.40 -3.80
N VAL A 66 -4.12 -19.43 -4.44
CA VAL A 66 -4.66 -18.07 -4.60
C VAL A 66 -4.29 -17.48 -5.95
N LEU A 67 -5.33 -17.10 -6.69
CA LEU A 67 -5.20 -16.24 -7.85
C LEU A 67 -5.43 -14.78 -7.40
N HIS A 68 -4.42 -13.92 -7.60
CA HIS A 68 -4.52 -12.48 -7.42
C HIS A 68 -4.49 -11.77 -8.76
N VAL A 69 -5.46 -10.90 -9.02
CA VAL A 69 -5.50 -10.10 -10.22
C VAL A 69 -5.54 -8.61 -9.88
N TYR A 70 -4.45 -7.92 -10.17
CA TYR A 70 -4.34 -6.47 -10.03
C TYR A 70 -4.50 -5.79 -11.39
N LYS A 71 -5.26 -4.71 -11.43
CA LYS A 71 -5.40 -3.85 -12.62
C LYS A 71 -5.20 -2.41 -12.20
N LEU A 72 -4.47 -1.67 -13.03
CA LEU A 72 -4.31 -0.22 -12.92
C LEU A 72 -4.57 0.40 -14.29
N MET A 73 -5.40 1.42 -14.33
CA MET A 73 -5.60 2.24 -15.49
C MET A 73 -5.47 3.71 -15.10
N THR A 74 -4.66 4.46 -15.85
CA THR A 74 -4.43 5.89 -15.58
C THR A 74 -4.57 6.69 -16.86
N HIS A 75 -5.30 7.79 -16.78
CA HIS A 75 -5.39 8.83 -17.78
C HIS A 75 -4.83 10.12 -17.21
N GLN A 76 -3.90 10.74 -17.89
CA GLN A 76 -3.31 12.00 -17.48
C GLN A 76 -3.30 12.99 -18.63
N LEU A 77 -3.79 14.19 -18.37
CA LEU A 77 -3.66 15.35 -19.24
C LEU A 77 -2.81 16.40 -18.54
N SER A 78 -1.85 16.97 -19.24
CA SER A 78 -0.97 17.99 -18.71
C SER A 78 -0.66 19.06 -19.72
N GLY A 79 -0.39 20.26 -19.25
CA GLY A 79 -0.04 21.38 -20.08
C GLY A 79 1.07 22.24 -19.49
N VAL A 80 1.89 22.80 -20.38
CA VAL A 80 2.93 23.78 -20.07
C VAL A 80 2.75 24.93 -21.03
N HIS A 81 2.66 26.15 -20.49
CA HIS A 81 2.48 27.38 -21.26
C HIS A 81 3.43 28.43 -20.77
N GLU A 82 4.10 29.11 -21.68
CA GLU A 82 5.01 30.22 -21.38
C GLU A 82 4.38 31.54 -21.85
N PHE A 83 4.32 32.51 -20.96
CA PHE A 83 3.77 33.83 -21.21
C PHE A 83 4.89 34.85 -21.11
N GLY A 84 5.41 35.26 -22.26
CA GLY A 84 6.60 36.07 -22.36
C GLY A 84 7.84 35.34 -21.78
N GLU A 85 8.84 36.11 -21.31
CA GLU A 85 10.11 35.53 -20.83
C GLU A 85 10.10 35.20 -19.33
N ARG A 86 9.05 35.58 -18.60
CA ARG A 86 9.04 35.53 -17.14
C ARG A 86 8.07 34.58 -16.52
N TRP A 87 6.96 34.24 -17.20
CA TRP A 87 5.90 33.41 -16.65
C TRP A 87 5.81 32.06 -17.33
N LYS A 88 5.72 31.02 -16.52
CA LYS A 88 5.48 29.65 -16.98
C LYS A 88 4.37 29.02 -16.14
N LEU A 89 3.29 28.62 -16.81
CA LEU A 89 2.18 27.90 -16.20
C LEU A 89 2.32 26.41 -16.49
N ARG A 90 2.16 25.61 -15.47
CA ARG A 90 2.11 24.15 -15.56
C ARG A 90 0.84 23.63 -14.90
N TRP A 91 0.16 22.76 -15.54
CA TRP A 91 -1.01 22.13 -14.97
C TRP A 91 -1.08 20.64 -15.35
N SER A 92 -1.71 19.84 -14.52
CA SER A 92 -2.01 18.45 -14.80
C SER A 92 -3.30 18.02 -14.11
N GLY A 93 -4.02 17.14 -14.76
CA GLY A 93 -5.14 16.42 -14.20
C GLY A 93 -5.01 14.94 -14.52
N SER A 94 -5.32 14.08 -13.58
CA SER A 94 -5.30 12.64 -13.80
C SER A 94 -6.47 11.94 -13.11
N TRP A 95 -6.89 10.87 -13.73
CA TRP A 95 -7.78 9.88 -13.16
C TRP A 95 -7.11 8.52 -13.19
N SER A 96 -7.20 7.79 -12.08
CA SER A 96 -6.70 6.42 -11.97
C SER A 96 -7.78 5.52 -11.38
N GLY A 97 -7.94 4.34 -11.99
CA GLY A 97 -8.73 3.25 -11.45
C GLY A 97 -7.82 2.08 -11.12
N THR A 98 -7.90 1.58 -9.89
CA THR A 98 -7.17 0.39 -9.44
C THR A 98 -8.18 -0.65 -8.96
N SER A 99 -8.02 -1.89 -9.37
CA SER A 99 -8.78 -3.00 -8.81
C SER A 99 -7.85 -4.13 -8.38
N SER A 100 -8.23 -4.80 -7.30
CA SER A 100 -7.60 -6.04 -6.83
C SER A 100 -8.69 -7.07 -6.62
N ASP A 101 -8.51 -8.24 -7.20
CA ASP A 101 -9.48 -9.31 -7.20
C ASP A 101 -8.82 -10.61 -6.75
N GLU A 102 -9.36 -11.23 -5.72
CA GLU A 102 -9.09 -12.59 -5.29
C GLU A 102 -10.36 -13.42 -5.54
N PRO A 103 -10.54 -13.96 -6.73
CA PRO A 103 -11.81 -14.59 -7.11
C PRO A 103 -12.09 -15.90 -6.38
N ASP A 104 -11.07 -16.57 -5.86
CA ASP A 104 -11.21 -17.82 -5.12
C ASP A 104 -9.87 -18.22 -4.48
N ARG A 105 -9.62 -17.80 -3.25
CA ARG A 105 -8.52 -18.37 -2.46
C ARG A 105 -9.02 -19.66 -1.79
N ARG A 106 -8.28 -20.74 -1.95
CA ARG A 106 -8.57 -22.04 -1.35
C ARG A 106 -7.49 -22.37 -0.33
N GLN A 107 -7.91 -22.61 0.89
CA GLN A 107 -7.03 -23.03 1.97
C GLN A 107 -7.56 -24.32 2.58
N VAL A 108 -6.68 -25.30 2.74
CA VAL A 108 -7.01 -26.58 3.36
C VAL A 108 -5.92 -26.97 4.35
N MET A 109 -6.33 -27.49 5.50
CA MET A 109 -5.43 -28.00 6.52
C MET A 109 -5.61 -29.52 6.66
N PHE A 110 -4.49 -30.23 6.60
CA PHE A 110 -4.41 -31.69 6.76
C PHE A 110 -3.67 -32.05 8.03
N LEU A 111 -4.09 -33.16 8.64
CA LEU A 111 -3.39 -33.85 9.71
C LEU A 111 -2.61 -35.02 9.11
N LYS A 112 -1.33 -35.12 9.41
CA LYS A 112 -0.50 -36.27 9.07
C LYS A 112 -0.57 -37.29 10.19
N ASN A 113 -1.11 -38.44 9.92
CA ASN A 113 -1.31 -39.52 10.89
C ASN A 113 0.01 -40.27 11.15
N GLY A 114 0.06 -41.04 12.25
CA GLY A 114 1.27 -41.78 12.64
C GLY A 114 1.68 -42.90 11.66
N ASP A 115 0.75 -43.36 10.80
CA ASP A 115 1.00 -44.29 9.71
C ASP A 115 1.44 -43.63 8.41
N GLY A 116 1.55 -42.27 8.40
CA GLY A 116 1.92 -41.48 7.24
C GLY A 116 0.76 -41.12 6.32
N SER A 117 -0.46 -41.61 6.58
CA SER A 117 -1.66 -41.20 5.83
C SER A 117 -2.06 -39.76 6.17
N LEU A 118 -2.85 -39.13 5.30
CA LEU A 118 -3.39 -37.79 5.51
C LEU A 118 -4.89 -37.85 5.79
N SER A 119 -5.32 -36.99 6.69
CA SER A 119 -6.74 -36.72 6.94
C SER A 119 -7.00 -35.22 7.04
N LEU A 120 -8.27 -34.82 6.86
CA LEU A 120 -8.64 -33.41 7.08
C LEU A 120 -8.50 -33.05 8.55
N PHE A 121 -7.91 -31.86 8.82
CA PHE A 121 -7.77 -31.36 10.18
C PHE A 121 -9.09 -30.76 10.65
N LYS A 122 -9.74 -31.43 11.61
CA LYS A 122 -11.10 -31.11 12.07
C LYS A 122 -11.14 -30.30 13.36
N LEU A 123 -10.05 -30.25 14.13
CA LEU A 123 -9.99 -29.52 15.41
C LEU A 123 -10.11 -28.01 15.25
N ASN A 124 -9.64 -27.47 14.14
CA ASN A 124 -9.83 -26.07 13.77
C ASN A 124 -10.29 -25.96 12.32
N GLN A 125 -11.58 -26.08 12.10
CA GLN A 125 -12.18 -26.08 10.77
C GLN A 125 -12.04 -24.74 10.05
N GLN A 126 -11.77 -23.64 10.78
CA GLN A 126 -11.52 -22.31 10.19
C GLN A 126 -10.23 -22.26 9.35
N GLU A 127 -9.34 -23.24 9.49
CA GLU A 127 -8.16 -23.38 8.65
C GLU A 127 -8.46 -23.98 7.26
N THR A 128 -9.68 -24.53 7.06
CA THR A 128 -10.15 -25.00 5.76
C THR A 128 -11.26 -24.09 5.28
N MET A 129 -10.96 -23.27 4.27
CA MET A 129 -11.86 -22.20 3.82
C MET A 129 -11.70 -21.88 2.34
N ARG A 130 -12.71 -21.18 1.81
CA ARG A 130 -12.62 -20.40 0.57
C ARG A 130 -12.84 -18.93 0.89
N TYR A 131 -12.08 -18.09 0.22
CA TYR A 131 -12.13 -16.64 0.39
C TYR A 131 -12.26 -15.97 -0.96
N PHE A 132 -13.12 -14.97 -1.02
CA PHE A 132 -13.37 -14.12 -2.18
C PHE A 132 -13.21 -12.69 -1.74
N GLY A 133 -12.34 -11.93 -2.39
CA GLY A 133 -12.07 -10.54 -2.04
C GLY A 133 -12.03 -9.65 -3.27
N THR A 134 -12.64 -8.49 -3.19
CA THR A 134 -12.58 -7.45 -4.22
C THR A 134 -12.25 -6.10 -3.60
N LEU A 135 -11.40 -5.35 -4.29
CA LEU A 135 -11.09 -3.97 -3.96
C LEU A 135 -11.16 -3.13 -5.24
N ASP A 136 -11.94 -2.07 -5.19
CA ASP A 136 -12.01 -1.06 -6.23
C ASP A 136 -11.61 0.29 -5.65
N GLU A 137 -10.67 0.97 -6.31
CA GLU A 137 -10.19 2.29 -5.92
C GLU A 137 -10.21 3.23 -7.11
N LYS A 138 -10.69 4.44 -6.91
CA LYS A 138 -10.67 5.55 -7.87
C LYS A 138 -9.96 6.73 -7.26
N GLU A 139 -9.08 7.35 -8.04
CA GLU A 139 -8.33 8.51 -7.61
C GLU A 139 -8.32 9.60 -8.69
N TRP A 140 -8.66 10.82 -8.29
CA TRP A 140 -8.55 12.04 -9.09
C TRP A 140 -7.43 12.89 -8.51
N ASN A 141 -6.59 13.42 -9.39
CA ASN A 141 -5.58 14.39 -9.02
C ASN A 141 -5.66 15.59 -9.95
N ALA A 142 -5.51 16.78 -9.40
CA ALA A 142 -5.36 18.02 -10.15
C ALA A 142 -4.23 18.84 -9.53
N HIS A 143 -3.43 19.47 -10.37
CA HIS A 143 -2.32 20.30 -9.96
C HIS A 143 -2.17 21.49 -10.90
N VAL A 144 -1.90 22.66 -10.36
CA VAL A 144 -1.53 23.86 -11.11
C VAL A 144 -0.38 24.58 -10.42
N ALA A 145 0.56 25.07 -11.21
CA ALA A 145 1.68 25.86 -10.71
C ALA A 145 2.04 26.96 -11.70
N ALA A 146 2.33 28.15 -11.18
CA ALA A 146 2.86 29.28 -11.90
C ALA A 146 4.27 29.61 -11.43
N ASP A 147 5.22 29.64 -12.33
CA ASP A 147 6.60 30.07 -12.09
C ASP A 147 6.78 31.51 -12.58
N TYR A 148 7.40 32.33 -11.78
CA TYR A 148 7.78 33.70 -12.13
C TYR A 148 9.28 33.89 -12.02
N LEU A 149 9.92 34.20 -13.13
CA LEU A 149 11.35 34.49 -13.19
C LEU A 149 11.60 36.00 -12.92
N PHE A 150 12.50 36.29 -11.97
CA PHE A 150 12.85 37.67 -11.61
C PHE A 150 14.34 37.81 -11.35
N GLY A 151 14.84 39.01 -11.55
CA GLY A 151 16.26 39.34 -11.36
C GLY A 151 17.19 38.43 -12.19
N ALA A 152 18.36 38.15 -11.67
CA ALA A 152 19.42 37.38 -12.32
C ALA A 152 19.24 35.85 -12.11
N GLY A 153 18.11 35.30 -12.53
CA GLY A 153 17.85 33.87 -12.49
C GLY A 153 17.24 33.36 -11.19
N HIS A 154 16.54 34.22 -10.45
CA HIS A 154 15.69 33.86 -9.35
C HIS A 154 14.33 33.42 -9.87
N LYS A 155 13.68 32.50 -9.15
CA LYS A 155 12.37 32.00 -9.52
C LYS A 155 11.46 31.92 -8.30
N LEU A 156 10.23 32.38 -8.46
CA LEU A 156 9.15 32.20 -7.50
C LEU A 156 8.12 31.26 -8.10
N THR A 157 7.68 30.28 -7.34
CA THR A 157 6.66 29.30 -7.75
C THR A 157 5.49 29.34 -6.78
N PHE A 158 4.29 29.47 -7.31
CA PHE A 158 3.02 29.28 -6.58
C PHE A 158 2.29 28.10 -7.17
N GLY A 159 1.64 27.32 -6.32
CA GLY A 159 0.86 26.20 -6.83
C GLY A 159 -0.26 25.78 -5.90
N ALA A 160 -1.20 25.06 -6.49
CA ALA A 160 -2.28 24.39 -5.80
C ALA A 160 -2.39 22.95 -6.30
N ALA A 161 -2.82 22.06 -5.42
CA ALA A 161 -3.06 20.65 -5.75
C ALA A 161 -4.31 20.15 -5.02
N CYS A 162 -5.04 19.28 -5.68
CA CYS A 162 -6.16 18.57 -5.11
C CYS A 162 -6.06 17.09 -5.46
N LYS A 163 -6.37 16.24 -4.49
CA LYS A 163 -6.47 14.81 -4.64
C LYS A 163 -7.77 14.35 -4.00
N ASP A 164 -8.49 13.48 -4.69
CA ASP A 164 -9.66 12.80 -4.16
C ASP A 164 -9.57 11.31 -4.47
N LYS A 165 -9.69 10.48 -3.44
CA LYS A 165 -9.58 9.04 -3.52
C LYS A 165 -10.77 8.39 -2.83
N SER A 166 -11.40 7.43 -3.49
CA SER A 166 -12.40 6.54 -2.91
C SER A 166 -11.97 5.09 -3.07
N ARG A 167 -12.32 4.26 -2.10
CA ARG A 167 -12.05 2.82 -2.09
C ARG A 167 -13.24 2.09 -1.53
N ASP A 168 -13.64 1.03 -2.24
CA ASP A 168 -14.61 0.03 -1.81
C ASP A 168 -13.89 -1.30 -1.65
N TYR A 169 -14.08 -1.98 -0.53
CA TYR A 169 -13.52 -3.29 -0.26
C TYR A 169 -14.58 -4.22 0.28
N THR A 170 -14.67 -5.42 -0.29
CA THR A 170 -15.59 -6.46 0.16
C THR A 170 -14.90 -7.81 0.16
N ALA A 171 -15.10 -8.58 1.23
CA ALA A 171 -14.65 -9.96 1.32
C ALA A 171 -15.76 -10.89 1.81
N THR A 172 -15.70 -12.14 1.39
CA THR A 172 -16.59 -13.21 1.85
C THR A 172 -15.76 -14.45 2.13
N ARG A 173 -15.98 -15.08 3.28
CA ARG A 173 -15.37 -16.34 3.68
C ARG A 173 -16.41 -17.44 3.74
N PHE A 174 -16.03 -18.61 3.28
CA PHE A 174 -16.81 -19.83 3.42
C PHE A 174 -15.95 -20.84 4.17
N TYR A 175 -16.41 -21.22 5.36
CA TYR A 175 -15.81 -22.31 6.12
C TYR A 175 -16.56 -23.61 5.86
N TYR A 176 -15.87 -24.72 6.07
CA TYR A 176 -16.44 -26.04 5.89
C TYR A 176 -16.60 -26.72 7.25
N ASP A 177 -17.80 -27.23 7.53
CA ASP A 177 -18.00 -28.26 8.55
C ASP A 177 -17.58 -29.59 7.95
N LEU A 178 -16.49 -30.14 8.46
CA LEU A 178 -15.83 -31.35 7.99
C LEU A 178 -16.15 -32.58 8.85
N ASP A 179 -17.00 -32.46 9.87
CA ASP A 179 -17.22 -33.54 10.88
C ASP A 179 -17.64 -34.86 10.27
N ARG A 180 -18.48 -34.79 9.23
CA ARG A 180 -19.01 -35.95 8.51
C ARG A 180 -18.21 -36.38 7.29
N LEU A 181 -17.14 -35.64 6.97
CA LEU A 181 -16.33 -35.87 5.78
C LEU A 181 -15.02 -36.56 6.19
N SER A 182 -14.75 -37.74 5.64
CA SER A 182 -13.52 -38.48 5.90
C SER A 182 -13.03 -39.11 4.58
N PRO A 183 -12.54 -38.27 3.64
CA PRO A 183 -12.04 -38.76 2.36
C PRO A 183 -10.67 -39.42 2.55
N GLN A 184 -10.34 -40.34 1.64
CA GLN A 184 -8.96 -40.74 1.43
C GLN A 184 -8.25 -39.62 0.70
N ILE A 185 -7.13 -39.16 1.24
CA ILE A 185 -6.34 -38.06 0.68
C ILE A 185 -5.06 -38.63 0.09
N ASP A 186 -5.08 -38.82 -1.21
CA ASP A 186 -3.93 -39.31 -1.97
C ASP A 186 -3.08 -38.16 -2.50
N ASP A 187 -3.70 -36.99 -2.75
CA ASP A 187 -3.08 -35.80 -3.25
C ASP A 187 -3.62 -34.56 -2.51
N ILE A 188 -2.72 -33.77 -1.90
CA ILE A 188 -3.06 -32.52 -1.22
C ILE A 188 -3.47 -31.41 -2.21
N TYR A 189 -3.17 -31.56 -3.49
CA TYR A 189 -3.49 -30.60 -4.55
C TYR A 189 -4.91 -30.84 -5.10
N ASP A 190 -5.42 -32.05 -5.06
CA ASP A 190 -6.78 -32.39 -5.52
C ASP A 190 -7.81 -32.19 -4.41
N THR A 191 -8.06 -30.93 -4.07
CA THR A 191 -9.09 -30.57 -3.07
C THR A 191 -10.51 -30.72 -3.63
N ASP A 192 -10.71 -30.62 -4.94
CA ASP A 192 -12.02 -30.76 -5.59
C ASP A 192 -12.54 -32.19 -5.57
N GLY A 193 -11.68 -33.19 -5.37
CA GLY A 193 -12.06 -34.59 -5.21
C GLY A 193 -12.96 -34.84 -3.99
N TYR A 194 -12.87 -33.97 -2.94
CA TYR A 194 -13.65 -34.15 -1.71
C TYR A 194 -14.40 -32.89 -1.27
N LEU A 195 -13.89 -31.65 -1.53
CA LEU A 195 -14.61 -30.40 -1.28
C LEU A 195 -15.51 -30.05 -2.47
N ASN A 196 -16.48 -30.86 -2.78
CA ASN A 196 -17.28 -30.81 -4.00
C ASN A 196 -18.79 -30.76 -3.74
N PHE A 197 -19.55 -30.42 -4.79
CA PHE A 197 -21.00 -30.32 -4.72
C PHE A 197 -21.67 -31.65 -4.37
N ALA A 198 -21.12 -32.78 -4.76
CA ALA A 198 -21.69 -34.10 -4.43
C ALA A 198 -21.69 -34.33 -2.91
N ASN A 199 -20.63 -33.97 -2.22
CA ASN A 199 -20.53 -34.07 -0.77
C ASN A 199 -21.42 -33.03 -0.05
N VAL A 200 -21.65 -31.87 -0.63
CA VAL A 200 -22.63 -30.91 -0.13
C VAL A 200 -24.05 -31.49 -0.30
N ALA A 201 -24.38 -32.01 -1.47
CA ALA A 201 -25.71 -32.52 -1.78
C ALA A 201 -26.10 -33.75 -0.94
N ASN A 202 -25.14 -34.60 -0.57
CA ASN A 202 -25.38 -35.76 0.29
C ASN A 202 -25.30 -35.45 1.81
N GLY A 203 -24.96 -34.19 2.19
CA GLY A 203 -24.86 -33.74 3.58
C GLY A 203 -23.60 -34.18 4.32
N SER A 204 -22.58 -34.72 3.62
CA SER A 204 -21.28 -35.03 4.22
C SER A 204 -20.41 -33.79 4.42
N LEU A 205 -20.61 -32.76 3.58
CA LEU A 205 -19.95 -31.48 3.65
C LEU A 205 -20.98 -30.38 3.84
N VAL A 206 -20.83 -29.59 4.88
CA VAL A 206 -21.67 -28.40 5.11
C VAL A 206 -20.83 -27.13 4.91
N ILE A 207 -21.38 -26.21 4.15
CA ILE A 207 -20.73 -24.89 3.90
C ILE A 207 -21.39 -23.88 4.84
N ASP A 208 -20.57 -23.29 5.69
CA ASP A 208 -20.96 -22.15 6.53
C ASP A 208 -20.42 -20.85 5.93
N ARG A 209 -21.35 -20.02 5.47
CA ARG A 209 -20.98 -18.68 4.98
C ARG A 209 -20.80 -17.74 6.14
N GLN A 210 -19.58 -17.34 6.39
CA GLN A 210 -19.27 -16.29 7.35
C GLN A 210 -18.93 -14.98 6.63
N GLN A 211 -19.96 -14.25 6.26
CA GLN A 211 -19.82 -12.86 5.88
C GLN A 211 -20.06 -12.01 7.13
N GLN A 212 -19.00 -11.47 7.68
CA GLN A 212 -19.11 -10.54 8.80
C GLN A 212 -19.16 -9.12 8.22
N PRO A 213 -19.97 -8.21 8.80
CA PRO A 213 -20.01 -6.81 8.37
C PRO A 213 -18.64 -6.13 8.38
N LYS A 214 -17.71 -6.60 9.22
CA LYS A 214 -16.31 -6.15 9.25
C LYS A 214 -15.45 -6.63 8.07
N ASP A 215 -15.98 -7.50 7.21
CA ASP A 215 -15.29 -7.95 6.02
C ASP A 215 -15.46 -6.98 4.82
N SER A 216 -16.11 -5.84 5.04
CA SER A 216 -16.27 -4.79 4.03
C SER A 216 -16.09 -3.41 4.63
N TYR A 217 -15.51 -2.51 3.85
CA TYR A 217 -15.41 -1.10 4.20
C TYR A 217 -15.44 -0.21 2.97
N ASP A 218 -15.96 1.00 3.18
CA ASP A 218 -15.86 2.10 2.24
C ASP A 218 -14.90 3.14 2.82
N ALA A 219 -14.03 3.72 2.01
CA ALA A 219 -13.06 4.66 2.49
C ALA A 219 -12.79 5.78 1.48
N GLY A 220 -12.35 6.92 1.98
CA GLY A 220 -11.97 8.03 1.14
C GLY A 220 -10.91 8.92 1.75
N ASN A 221 -10.19 9.63 0.86
CA ASN A 221 -9.18 10.59 1.23
C ASN A 221 -9.21 11.77 0.27
N THR A 222 -9.55 12.96 0.78
CA THR A 222 -9.50 14.22 0.03
C THR A 222 -8.39 15.08 0.60
N ILE A 223 -7.49 15.56 -0.26
CA ILE A 223 -6.38 16.43 0.10
C ILE A 223 -6.44 17.67 -0.80
N ALA A 224 -6.51 18.84 -0.19
CA ALA A 224 -6.33 20.12 -0.86
C ALA A 224 -5.10 20.81 -0.33
N ALA A 225 -4.27 21.37 -1.22
CA ALA A 225 -3.03 22.01 -0.85
C ALA A 225 -2.76 23.26 -1.66
N VAL A 226 -2.11 24.24 -1.02
CA VAL A 226 -1.49 25.39 -1.65
C VAL A 226 -0.04 25.47 -1.21
N TYR A 227 0.82 25.97 -2.09
CA TYR A 227 2.24 26.10 -1.76
C TYR A 227 2.88 27.27 -2.48
N ALA A 228 3.97 27.76 -1.89
CA ALA A 228 4.87 28.70 -2.50
C ALA A 228 6.31 28.26 -2.28
N SER A 229 7.17 28.47 -3.25
CA SER A 229 8.62 28.26 -3.13
C SER A 229 9.41 29.29 -3.90
N VAL A 230 10.63 29.55 -3.43
CA VAL A 230 11.55 30.45 -4.07
C VAL A 230 12.88 29.76 -4.34
N ASP A 231 13.39 29.94 -5.55
CA ASP A 231 14.75 29.59 -5.94
C ASP A 231 15.57 30.87 -6.02
N LEU A 232 16.54 30.98 -5.15
CA LEU A 232 17.45 32.14 -5.09
C LEU A 232 18.86 31.73 -5.47
N LYS A 233 19.51 32.57 -6.26
CA LYS A 233 20.95 32.46 -6.60
C LYS A 233 21.66 33.72 -6.12
N PRO A 234 21.91 33.86 -4.80
CA PRO A 234 22.54 35.05 -4.26
C PRO A 234 23.97 35.25 -4.80
N THR A 235 24.64 34.16 -5.12
CA THR A 235 25.94 34.10 -5.76
C THR A 235 25.98 32.96 -6.78
N GLU A 236 26.99 32.95 -7.65
CA GLU A 236 27.20 31.82 -8.59
C GLU A 236 27.44 30.47 -7.88
N ARG A 237 27.86 30.52 -6.62
CA ARG A 237 28.19 29.33 -5.83
C ARG A 237 27.06 28.85 -4.93
N LEU A 238 26.07 29.69 -4.63
CA LEU A 238 25.01 29.36 -3.68
C LEU A 238 23.65 29.35 -4.38
N LEU A 239 22.98 28.18 -4.35
CA LEU A 239 21.58 28.03 -4.70
C LEU A 239 20.79 27.71 -3.44
N ILE A 240 19.72 28.45 -3.20
CA ILE A 240 18.76 28.27 -2.11
C ILE A 240 17.41 27.97 -2.73
N ASN A 241 16.79 26.85 -2.37
CA ASN A 241 15.39 26.58 -2.64
C ASN A 241 14.68 26.47 -1.30
N ALA A 242 13.75 27.39 -1.03
CA ALA A 242 12.94 27.41 0.17
C ALA A 242 11.46 27.36 -0.21
N GLY A 243 10.68 26.53 0.46
CA GLY A 243 9.27 26.37 0.17
C GLY A 243 8.43 26.08 1.41
N LEU A 244 7.17 26.41 1.27
CA LEU A 244 6.15 26.18 2.27
C LEU A 244 4.88 25.65 1.59
N ARG A 245 4.33 24.55 2.12
CA ARG A 245 3.09 23.94 1.66
C ARG A 245 2.11 23.83 2.82
N LEU A 246 0.94 24.38 2.66
CA LEU A 246 -0.22 24.15 3.52
C LEU A 246 -1.10 23.07 2.89
N GLU A 247 -1.47 22.08 3.67
CA GLU A 247 -2.28 20.95 3.22
C GLU A 247 -3.44 20.70 4.17
N MET A 248 -4.64 20.59 3.62
CA MET A 248 -5.85 20.20 4.33
C MET A 248 -6.22 18.80 3.86
N SER A 249 -6.22 17.83 4.76
CA SER A 249 -6.57 16.45 4.47
C SER A 249 -7.80 16.01 5.27
N LYS A 250 -8.69 15.28 4.58
CA LYS A 250 -9.84 14.60 5.17
C LYS A 250 -9.76 13.14 4.77
N GLN A 251 -9.58 12.27 5.73
CA GLN A 251 -9.52 10.83 5.52
C GLN A 251 -10.59 10.16 6.36
N TRP A 252 -11.34 9.24 5.79
CA TRP A 252 -12.40 8.54 6.49
C TRP A 252 -12.46 7.07 6.08
N VAL A 253 -12.97 6.24 6.99
CA VAL A 253 -13.27 4.83 6.77
C VAL A 253 -14.61 4.52 7.40
N ASP A 254 -15.57 4.01 6.62
CA ASP A 254 -16.83 3.44 7.06
C ASP A 254 -16.68 1.93 7.20
N TYR A 255 -16.89 1.41 8.37
CA TYR A 255 -16.72 0.00 8.69
C TYR A 255 -17.80 -0.47 9.67
N ALA A 256 -17.91 -1.77 9.87
CA ALA A 256 -18.71 -2.33 10.95
C ALA A 256 -17.78 -2.88 12.04
N ASN A 257 -18.13 -2.60 13.30
CA ASN A 257 -17.42 -3.16 14.45
C ASN A 257 -17.80 -4.63 14.72
N ASP A 258 -17.21 -5.24 15.75
CA ASP A 258 -17.48 -6.64 16.12
C ASP A 258 -18.96 -6.91 16.51
N GLN A 259 -19.74 -5.87 16.82
CA GLN A 259 -21.18 -5.93 17.09
C GLN A 259 -22.04 -5.71 15.84
N SER A 260 -21.43 -5.65 14.65
CA SER A 260 -22.08 -5.36 13.37
C SER A 260 -22.73 -3.98 13.27
N ILE A 261 -22.29 -3.04 14.12
CA ILE A 261 -22.75 -1.66 14.09
C ILE A 261 -21.83 -0.87 13.13
N ARG A 262 -22.43 -0.21 12.14
CA ARG A 262 -21.68 0.68 11.23
C ARG A 262 -21.15 1.90 11.99
N GLN A 263 -19.90 2.19 11.76
CA GLN A 263 -19.17 3.31 12.34
C GLN A 263 -18.36 4.02 11.25
N ARG A 264 -18.05 5.29 11.49
CA ARG A 264 -17.13 6.06 10.66
C ARG A 264 -15.99 6.60 11.51
N ARG A 265 -14.77 6.29 11.09
CA ARG A 265 -13.57 6.93 11.59
C ARG A 265 -13.17 8.07 10.65
N ASN A 266 -13.00 9.28 11.19
CA ASN A 266 -12.49 10.43 10.46
C ASN A 266 -11.12 10.85 11.01
N LEU A 267 -10.23 11.25 10.11
CA LEU A 267 -8.93 11.80 10.41
C LEU A 267 -8.72 13.06 9.57
N ASP A 268 -9.15 14.21 10.13
CA ASP A 268 -9.08 15.50 9.48
C ASP A 268 -7.92 16.30 10.06
N LYS A 269 -7.02 16.80 9.21
CA LYS A 269 -5.83 17.56 9.60
C LYS A 269 -5.55 18.70 8.65
N SER A 270 -4.97 19.75 9.21
CA SER A 270 -4.38 20.87 8.45
C SER A 270 -2.93 21.01 8.86
N ASP A 271 -2.03 20.81 7.91
CA ASP A 271 -0.61 20.65 8.16
C ASP A 271 0.22 21.62 7.34
N LEU A 272 1.33 22.08 7.94
CA LEU A 272 2.31 22.94 7.29
C LEU A 272 3.61 22.16 7.06
N PHE A 273 4.08 22.16 5.82
CA PHE A 273 5.28 21.44 5.39
C PHE A 273 6.33 22.41 4.87
N PRO A 274 7.26 22.89 5.72
CA PRO A 274 8.43 23.65 5.29
C PRO A 274 9.45 22.72 4.61
N ALA A 275 10.16 23.24 3.61
CA ALA A 275 11.29 22.60 2.97
C ALA A 275 12.37 23.64 2.65
N LEU A 276 13.63 23.28 2.89
CA LEU A 276 14.79 24.08 2.55
C LEU A 276 15.86 23.20 1.94
N ASN A 277 16.32 23.58 0.74
CA ASN A 277 17.44 22.94 0.07
C ASN A 277 18.51 24.00 -0.22
N LEU A 278 19.72 23.74 0.25
CA LEU A 278 20.89 24.56 -0.02
C LEU A 278 21.89 23.77 -0.84
N ARG A 279 22.42 24.38 -1.89
CA ARG A 279 23.53 23.84 -2.66
C ARG A 279 24.64 24.85 -2.71
N TYR A 280 25.79 24.51 -2.17
CA TYR A 280 26.96 25.36 -2.16
C TYR A 280 28.10 24.70 -2.94
N SER A 281 28.59 25.40 -4.00
CA SER A 281 29.74 24.97 -4.78
C SER A 281 31.02 25.44 -4.10
N LEU A 282 31.75 24.51 -3.46
CA LEU A 282 33.05 24.76 -2.83
C LEU A 282 34.16 25.07 -3.88
N GLY A 283 33.94 24.55 -5.09
CA GLY A 283 34.80 24.76 -6.26
C GLY A 283 34.10 24.21 -7.50
N GLU A 284 34.79 24.15 -8.63
CA GLU A 284 34.22 23.68 -9.91
C GLU A 284 33.73 22.20 -9.86
N ARG A 285 34.25 21.42 -8.90
CA ARG A 285 34.02 19.95 -8.81
C ARG A 285 33.58 19.49 -7.47
N GLN A 286 33.32 20.37 -6.55
CA GLN A 286 32.94 20.06 -5.19
C GLN A 286 31.64 20.76 -4.84
N GLN A 287 30.68 20.02 -4.31
CA GLN A 287 29.40 20.56 -3.88
C GLN A 287 29.05 20.05 -2.49
N LEU A 288 28.50 20.95 -1.70
CA LEU A 288 27.87 20.63 -0.43
C LEU A 288 26.36 20.88 -0.59
N ARG A 289 25.54 19.91 -0.18
CA ARG A 289 24.08 20.05 -0.19
C ARG A 289 23.53 19.80 1.19
N LEU A 290 22.63 20.66 1.63
CA LEU A 290 21.83 20.49 2.84
C LEU A 290 20.37 20.49 2.45
N ALA A 291 19.61 19.48 2.90
CA ALA A 291 18.17 19.42 2.76
C ALA A 291 17.51 19.28 4.12
N LEU A 292 16.51 20.11 4.37
CA LEU A 292 15.67 20.08 5.57
C LEU A 292 14.21 20.00 5.14
N SER A 293 13.43 19.10 5.72
CA SER A 293 12.01 19.03 5.41
C SER A 293 11.20 18.41 6.54
N ARG A 294 9.94 18.82 6.65
CA ARG A 294 8.89 18.12 7.39
C ARG A 294 7.96 17.43 6.40
N THR A 295 7.66 16.14 6.64
CA THR A 295 6.74 15.35 5.85
C THR A 295 5.75 14.60 6.75
N VAL A 296 4.71 14.01 6.18
CA VAL A 296 3.68 13.25 6.90
C VAL A 296 3.58 11.84 6.34
N THR A 297 3.42 10.87 7.24
CA THR A 297 2.97 9.52 6.94
C THR A 297 1.55 9.36 7.48
N ARG A 298 0.60 9.05 6.60
CA ARG A 298 -0.80 8.82 6.97
C ARG A 298 -1.05 7.33 7.09
N PRO A 299 -1.84 6.88 8.09
CA PRO A 299 -2.25 5.50 8.14
C PRO A 299 -3.05 5.14 6.89
N SER A 300 -2.89 3.90 6.42
CA SER A 300 -3.70 3.37 5.32
C SER A 300 -5.14 3.11 5.79
N PHE A 301 -6.08 2.98 4.87
CA PHE A 301 -7.50 2.76 5.22
C PHE A 301 -7.71 1.51 6.07
N ILE A 302 -7.02 0.42 5.75
CA ILE A 302 -7.14 -0.85 6.49
C ILE A 302 -6.55 -0.74 7.90
N GLU A 303 -5.59 0.16 8.12
CA GLU A 303 -4.97 0.38 9.42
C GLU A 303 -5.84 1.22 10.36
N MET A 304 -6.73 2.06 9.80
CA MET A 304 -7.56 3.01 10.56
C MET A 304 -8.80 2.39 11.21
N ALA A 305 -9.09 1.12 10.99
CA ALA A 305 -10.27 0.45 11.52
C ALA A 305 -9.90 -0.94 12.05
N PRO A 306 -10.66 -1.52 12.98
CA PRO A 306 -10.30 -2.77 13.66
C PRO A 306 -10.46 -4.01 12.77
N PHE A 307 -10.05 -3.91 11.49
CA PHE A 307 -10.01 -5.04 10.58
C PHE A 307 -8.96 -6.04 11.00
N LEU A 308 -9.30 -7.31 10.90
CA LEU A 308 -8.37 -8.40 11.05
C LEU A 308 -7.97 -8.89 9.65
N TYR A 309 -6.71 -8.73 9.30
CA TYR A 309 -6.18 -9.10 8.00
C TYR A 309 -4.85 -9.85 8.12
N GLN A 310 -4.45 -10.50 7.07
CA GLN A 310 -3.21 -11.25 6.98
C GLN A 310 -2.49 -10.88 5.68
N GLU A 311 -1.24 -10.49 5.76
CA GLU A 311 -0.48 -10.01 4.59
C GLU A 311 -0.09 -11.15 3.65
N SER A 312 0.16 -12.34 4.21
CA SER A 312 0.49 -13.53 3.44
C SER A 312 0.03 -14.78 4.18
N TYR A 313 -0.13 -15.89 3.46
CA TYR A 313 -0.48 -17.16 4.06
C TYR A 313 0.50 -17.56 5.15
N GLY A 314 -0.02 -17.84 6.33
CA GLY A 314 0.77 -18.24 7.50
C GLY A 314 1.51 -17.11 8.20
N SER A 315 1.42 -15.84 7.75
CA SER A 315 1.88 -14.71 8.54
C SER A 315 0.96 -14.47 9.75
N VAL A 316 1.46 -13.72 10.72
CA VAL A 316 0.66 -13.34 11.90
C VAL A 316 -0.48 -12.44 11.45
N GLN A 317 -1.66 -12.62 12.06
CA GLN A 317 -2.78 -11.73 11.81
C GLN A 317 -2.49 -10.32 12.35
N LEU A 318 -2.85 -9.33 11.57
CA LEU A 318 -2.73 -7.90 11.90
C LEU A 318 -4.12 -7.35 12.15
N ARG A 319 -4.25 -6.54 13.19
CA ARG A 319 -5.46 -5.79 13.48
C ARG A 319 -5.17 -4.30 13.36
N GLY A 320 -5.97 -3.60 12.56
CA GLY A 320 -5.92 -2.14 12.49
C GLY A 320 -6.34 -1.48 13.82
N ASN A 321 -6.02 -0.21 13.97
CA ASN A 321 -6.29 0.57 15.17
C ASN A 321 -6.95 1.90 14.80
N GLU A 322 -8.16 2.12 15.31
CA GLU A 322 -8.94 3.34 15.08
C GLU A 322 -8.40 4.59 15.80
N GLU A 323 -7.44 4.42 16.73
CA GLU A 323 -6.78 5.53 17.43
C GLU A 323 -5.60 6.13 16.67
N LEU A 324 -5.20 5.52 15.54
CA LEU A 324 -4.06 6.02 14.76
C LEU A 324 -4.28 7.45 14.27
N VAL A 325 -3.22 8.24 14.33
CA VAL A 325 -3.14 9.60 13.80
C VAL A 325 -2.02 9.72 12.76
N ASN A 326 -1.84 10.88 12.18
CA ASN A 326 -0.73 11.13 11.26
C ASN A 326 0.61 11.10 12.00
N SER A 327 1.59 10.43 11.45
CA SER A 327 2.99 10.47 11.87
C SER A 327 3.73 11.57 11.12
N TYR A 328 4.59 12.33 11.79
CA TYR A 328 5.38 13.38 11.17
C TYR A 328 6.85 13.02 11.15
N ASN A 329 7.50 13.32 10.02
CA ASN A 329 8.90 13.04 9.84
C ASN A 329 9.66 14.35 9.62
N TYR A 330 10.68 14.61 10.44
CA TYR A 330 11.61 15.71 10.30
C TYR A 330 12.91 15.16 9.74
N ASN A 331 13.28 15.61 8.56
CA ASN A 331 14.40 15.07 7.80
C ASN A 331 15.51 16.12 7.69
N VAL A 332 16.74 15.69 7.92
CA VAL A 332 17.97 16.47 7.74
C VAL A 332 18.95 15.63 6.95
N ASP A 333 19.37 16.11 5.78
CA ASP A 333 20.32 15.44 4.91
C ASP A 333 21.49 16.39 4.59
N LEU A 334 22.70 15.94 4.80
CA LEU A 334 23.92 16.65 4.42
C LEU A 334 24.72 15.78 3.48
N ARG A 335 25.00 16.27 2.27
CA ARG A 335 25.71 15.52 1.24
C ARG A 335 26.88 16.33 0.70
N TYR A 336 28.04 15.72 0.68
CA TYR A 336 29.22 16.19 -0.02
C TYR A 336 29.42 15.40 -1.31
N GLU A 337 29.71 16.09 -2.41
CA GLU A 337 29.97 15.50 -3.73
C GLU A 337 31.29 16.02 -4.28
N LEU A 338 32.11 15.10 -4.77
CA LEU A 338 33.36 15.38 -5.48
C LEU A 338 33.29 14.74 -6.87
N LEU A 339 33.42 15.57 -7.90
CA LEU A 339 33.47 15.14 -9.30
C LEU A 339 34.91 15.11 -9.80
N ASN A 340 35.39 13.99 -10.29
CA ASN A 340 36.73 13.88 -10.87
C ASN A 340 36.73 14.39 -12.33
N ARG A 341 37.93 14.70 -12.85
CA ARG A 341 38.14 15.13 -14.24
C ARG A 341 37.70 14.09 -15.29
N ARG A 342 37.64 12.81 -14.92
CA ARG A 342 37.25 11.71 -15.79
C ARG A 342 35.75 11.42 -15.78
N GLY A 343 34.96 12.20 -15.00
CA GLY A 343 33.52 11.97 -14.84
C GLY A 343 33.15 11.06 -13.65
N ASP A 344 34.14 10.53 -12.91
CA ASP A 344 33.87 9.73 -11.71
C ASP A 344 33.33 10.65 -10.60
N MET A 345 32.35 10.19 -9.85
CA MET A 345 31.75 10.90 -8.74
C MET A 345 31.91 10.13 -7.42
N ILE A 346 32.41 10.79 -6.40
CA ILE A 346 32.42 10.32 -5.02
C ILE A 346 31.43 11.15 -4.23
N SER A 347 30.53 10.52 -3.52
CA SER A 347 29.60 11.22 -2.64
C SER A 347 29.50 10.56 -1.27
N VAL A 348 29.41 11.40 -0.22
CA VAL A 348 29.17 10.98 1.15
C VAL A 348 27.93 11.72 1.64
N THR A 349 26.96 10.97 2.17
CA THR A 349 25.72 11.52 2.72
C THR A 349 25.54 11.09 4.16
N GLY A 350 25.38 12.07 5.06
CA GLY A 350 24.86 11.85 6.41
C GLY A 350 23.40 12.27 6.45
N TYR A 351 22.56 11.50 7.12
CA TYR A 351 21.16 11.84 7.30
C TYR A 351 20.73 11.63 8.75
N TYR A 352 19.76 12.43 9.17
CA TYR A 352 19.09 12.28 10.46
C TYR A 352 17.59 12.42 10.24
N LYS A 353 16.81 11.50 10.81
CA LYS A 353 15.36 11.52 10.73
C LYS A 353 14.79 11.39 12.15
N PHE A 354 13.99 12.38 12.54
CA PHE A 354 13.16 12.29 13.74
C PHE A 354 11.73 11.95 13.33
N LEU A 355 11.19 10.89 13.94
CA LEU A 355 9.84 10.39 13.70
C LEU A 355 8.99 10.74 14.91
N ASP A 356 7.93 11.50 14.68
CA ASP A 356 6.96 11.89 15.68
C ASP A 356 5.69 11.04 15.48
N GLU A 357 5.27 10.34 16.51
CA GLU A 357 4.15 9.39 16.50
C GLU A 357 4.26 8.33 15.38
N PRO A 358 5.38 7.61 15.23
CA PRO A 358 5.49 6.57 14.20
C PRO A 358 4.47 5.45 14.41
N ILE A 359 3.90 4.98 13.31
CA ILE A 359 3.00 3.83 13.33
C ILE A 359 3.86 2.57 13.30
N GLU A 360 3.77 1.75 14.36
CA GLU A 360 4.53 0.52 14.48
C GLU A 360 3.65 -0.67 14.83
N ARG A 361 4.15 -1.87 14.53
CA ARG A 361 3.49 -3.13 14.87
C ARG A 361 3.89 -3.55 16.27
N VAL A 362 2.90 -3.76 17.11
CA VAL A 362 3.08 -4.29 18.47
C VAL A 362 2.35 -5.62 18.59
N GLN A 363 2.94 -6.55 19.33
CA GLN A 363 2.32 -7.83 19.61
C GLN A 363 1.42 -7.72 20.84
N MET A 364 0.15 -8.06 20.67
CA MET A 364 -0.79 -8.23 21.78
C MET A 364 -1.09 -9.71 21.98
N LEU A 365 -1.03 -10.16 23.24
CA LEU A 365 -1.47 -11.50 23.63
C LEU A 365 -2.93 -11.39 24.07
N SER A 366 -3.83 -11.98 23.30
CA SER A 366 -5.26 -12.02 23.61
C SER A 366 -5.75 -13.47 23.53
N GLY A 367 -6.26 -14.01 24.64
CA GLY A 367 -6.90 -15.33 24.65
C GLY A 367 -6.01 -16.49 24.22
N GLY A 368 -4.68 -16.40 24.41
CA GLY A 368 -3.73 -17.45 24.02
C GLY A 368 -3.26 -17.38 22.56
N ALA A 369 -3.80 -16.46 21.76
CA ALA A 369 -3.34 -16.19 20.41
C ALA A 369 -2.52 -14.90 20.35
N ALA A 370 -1.43 -14.89 19.60
CA ALA A 370 -0.67 -13.69 19.29
C ALA A 370 -1.35 -12.98 18.12
N VAL A 371 -1.80 -11.77 18.34
CA VAL A 371 -2.29 -10.85 17.29
C VAL A 371 -1.38 -9.65 17.29
N HIS A 372 -0.88 -9.24 16.14
CA HIS A 372 -0.20 -7.97 16.03
C HIS A 372 -1.22 -6.86 15.82
N THR A 373 -1.06 -5.74 16.50
CA THR A 373 -1.82 -4.53 16.28
C THR A 373 -0.88 -3.40 15.92
N LEU A 374 -1.45 -2.30 15.44
CA LEU A 374 -0.72 -1.07 15.14
C LEU A 374 -0.83 -0.13 16.32
N SER A 375 0.26 0.48 16.72
CA SER A 375 0.29 1.46 17.80
C SER A 375 1.16 2.65 17.41
N LEU A 376 0.85 3.79 18.02
CA LEU A 376 1.72 4.95 18.00
C LEU A 376 2.74 4.77 19.12
N ILE A 377 4.03 4.84 18.78
CA ILE A 377 5.09 4.76 19.76
C ILE A 377 5.64 6.17 20.00
N HIS A 378 5.60 6.63 21.24
CA HIS A 378 6.39 7.78 21.67
C HIS A 378 7.83 7.32 21.88
N ILE A 379 8.69 7.66 20.91
CA ILE A 379 10.13 7.56 21.11
C ILE A 379 10.57 8.89 21.74
N SER A 380 10.72 8.87 23.06
CA SER A 380 11.30 9.99 23.82
C SER A 380 12.82 9.95 23.80
#